data_d0840e218ac3e64a4c244c185bc53437
#
_entry.id   d0840e218ac3e64a4c244c185bc53437
#
_cell.length_a   1.000
_cell.length_b   1.000
_cell.length_c   1.000
_cell.angle_alpha   90.00
_cell.angle_beta   90.00
_cell.angle_gamma   90.00
#
_symmetry.space_group_name_H-M   'P 1'
#
loop_
_entity.id
_entity.type
_entity.pdbx_description
1 polymer ?
#
loop_
_entity_poly.entity_id
_entity_poly.type
_entity_poly.pdbx_seq_one_letter_code
_entity_poly.pdbx_strand_id
1 'polypeptide(L)'
;MRARLNVAHHYDIDPRIYRLFLDADMQYSCAYFEQDSQTLDEAQLAKERHIPTKLEIAPGHRVLDIGSGFGGLANYLARYCGASVTGLTLSQAQLEISRRRAAELGPLAADFQMRDYRETEGRFDRVVSVGMFEHVGLANYDAYFRRIAQSLDKDGIALVHTIGRAPGPAATNPWVARYIFPGGYLPALSEMLPAVEQSGLILTDLEVLRLHYAETLKAWRARFLAHREDAKAIYDERFCRMWELYLAGSEAAFRYEGIVVFQLQLARRQDAVPLTRAYVAHAEAALRRREAASTLSEAGE
;
A
#
# COMPACT_ATOMS: atom_id res chain seq x y z
N MET A 1 -0.70 7.72 -21.05
CA MET A 1 -1.90 7.08 -21.62
C MET A 1 -1.98 5.58 -21.30
N ARG A 2 -0.96 4.73 -21.58
CA ARG A 2 -0.98 3.29 -21.28
C ARG A 2 -1.12 2.94 -19.78
N ALA A 3 -0.45 3.67 -18.87
CA ALA A 3 -0.55 3.43 -17.43
C ALA A 3 -1.98 3.60 -16.90
N ARG A 4 -2.70 4.65 -17.32
CA ARG A 4 -4.12 4.84 -16.94
C ARG A 4 -5.02 3.69 -17.42
N LEU A 5 -4.80 3.18 -18.63
CA LEU A 5 -5.59 2.06 -19.18
C LEU A 5 -5.30 0.73 -18.45
N ASN A 6 -4.05 0.48 -18.09
CA ASN A 6 -3.65 -0.74 -17.38
C ASN A 6 -4.16 -0.74 -15.93
N VAL A 7 -4.07 0.40 -15.23
CA VAL A 7 -4.63 0.57 -13.88
C VAL A 7 -6.15 0.42 -13.92
N ALA A 8 -6.85 1.07 -14.87
CA ALA A 8 -8.29 0.92 -15.02
C ALA A 8 -8.69 -0.54 -15.20
N HIS A 9 -8.01 -1.32 -16.03
CA HIS A 9 -8.39 -2.70 -16.32
C HIS A 9 -8.41 -3.62 -15.07
N HIS A 10 -7.48 -3.45 -14.15
CA HIS A 10 -7.44 -4.27 -12.92
C HIS A 10 -8.33 -3.70 -11.80
N TYR A 11 -8.40 -2.38 -11.66
CA TYR A 11 -9.14 -1.72 -10.59
C TYR A 11 -10.59 -1.37 -10.96
N ASP A 12 -11.00 -1.62 -12.21
CA ASP A 12 -12.40 -1.52 -12.67
C ASP A 12 -13.21 -2.81 -12.40
N ILE A 13 -12.66 -3.76 -11.65
CA ILE A 13 -13.42 -4.86 -11.05
C ILE A 13 -14.44 -4.24 -10.10
N ASP A 14 -15.68 -4.76 -10.16
CA ASP A 14 -16.77 -4.28 -9.30
C ASP A 14 -16.31 -4.22 -7.83
N PRO A 15 -16.38 -3.06 -7.17
CA PRO A 15 -15.92 -2.92 -5.79
C PRO A 15 -16.60 -3.86 -4.78
N ARG A 16 -17.77 -4.42 -5.14
CA ARG A 16 -18.46 -5.43 -4.33
C ARG A 16 -17.63 -6.70 -4.18
N ILE A 17 -16.85 -7.08 -5.21
CA ILE A 17 -15.93 -8.23 -5.13
C ILE A 17 -14.88 -8.03 -4.04
N TYR A 18 -14.27 -6.86 -3.98
CA TYR A 18 -13.25 -6.55 -2.96
C TYR A 18 -13.80 -6.67 -1.53
N ARG A 19 -15.06 -6.27 -1.31
CA ARG A 19 -15.74 -6.38 -0.01
C ARG A 19 -15.97 -7.81 0.44
N LEU A 20 -16.00 -8.78 -0.48
CA LEU A 20 -16.18 -10.18 -0.12
C LEU A 20 -14.97 -10.81 0.55
N PHE A 21 -13.77 -10.25 0.34
CA PHE A 21 -12.56 -10.89 0.82
C PHE A 21 -11.54 -9.98 1.51
N LEU A 22 -11.58 -8.67 1.31
CA LEU A 22 -10.71 -7.74 2.03
C LEU A 22 -11.17 -7.57 3.49
N ASP A 23 -10.37 -6.87 4.27
CA ASP A 23 -10.70 -6.38 5.59
C ASP A 23 -11.73 -5.24 5.53
N ALA A 24 -12.22 -4.82 6.70
CA ALA A 24 -13.23 -3.77 6.81
C ALA A 24 -12.74 -2.43 6.21
N ASP A 25 -11.43 -2.18 6.22
CA ASP A 25 -10.83 -0.96 5.67
C ASP A 25 -10.46 -1.07 4.19
N MET A 26 -10.80 -2.21 3.55
CA MET A 26 -10.56 -2.48 2.13
C MET A 26 -9.09 -2.33 1.69
N GLN A 27 -8.16 -2.80 2.52
CA GLN A 27 -6.73 -2.77 2.24
C GLN A 27 -6.35 -3.84 1.20
N TYR A 28 -6.11 -3.44 -0.05
CA TYR A 28 -5.68 -4.36 -1.12
C TYR A 28 -4.16 -4.36 -1.27
N SER A 29 -3.47 -4.69 -0.18
CA SER A 29 -2.01 -4.80 -0.11
C SER A 29 -1.60 -5.75 1.02
N CYS A 30 -0.32 -6.09 1.11
CA CYS A 30 0.22 -6.98 2.13
C CYS A 30 -0.09 -6.49 3.54
N ALA A 31 -0.71 -7.32 4.38
CA ALA A 31 -0.89 -7.08 5.80
C ALA A 31 0.43 -7.28 6.57
N TYR A 32 0.50 -6.78 7.79
CA TYR A 32 1.64 -6.92 8.70
C TYR A 32 1.24 -7.73 9.93
N PHE A 33 1.62 -9.00 9.96
CA PHE A 33 1.31 -9.90 11.07
C PHE A 33 2.39 -9.76 12.16
N GLU A 34 2.02 -9.22 13.29
CA GLU A 34 2.90 -9.09 14.45
C GLU A 34 2.98 -10.39 15.26
N GLN A 35 1.94 -11.24 15.12
CA GLN A 35 1.81 -12.56 15.74
C GLN A 35 1.10 -13.52 14.79
N ASP A 36 1.46 -14.79 14.85
CA ASP A 36 0.90 -15.85 13.98
C ASP A 36 -0.62 -16.03 14.12
N SER A 37 -1.18 -15.66 15.29
CA SER A 37 -2.61 -15.81 15.61
C SER A 37 -3.49 -14.65 15.16
N GLN A 38 -2.92 -13.57 14.60
CA GLN A 38 -3.69 -12.41 14.20
C GLN A 38 -4.64 -12.71 13.04
N THR A 39 -5.84 -12.14 13.11
CA THR A 39 -6.78 -12.09 12.00
C THR A 39 -6.27 -11.14 10.90
N LEU A 40 -6.87 -11.23 9.70
CA LEU A 40 -6.54 -10.32 8.60
C LEU A 40 -6.80 -8.86 8.98
N ASP A 41 -7.91 -8.56 9.65
CA ASP A 41 -8.28 -7.19 10.03
C ASP A 41 -7.28 -6.60 11.04
N GLU A 42 -6.87 -7.38 12.04
CA GLU A 42 -5.83 -6.98 12.99
C GLU A 42 -4.47 -6.76 12.32
N ALA A 43 -4.10 -7.63 11.37
CA ALA A 43 -2.84 -7.50 10.64
C ALA A 43 -2.84 -6.33 9.65
N GLN A 44 -3.99 -5.97 9.06
CA GLN A 44 -4.11 -4.78 8.23
C GLN A 44 -4.05 -3.50 9.08
N LEU A 45 -4.71 -3.45 10.23
CA LEU A 45 -4.56 -2.34 11.17
C LEU A 45 -3.11 -2.22 11.68
N ALA A 46 -2.44 -3.34 11.92
CA ALA A 46 -1.02 -3.35 12.30
C ALA A 46 -0.13 -2.77 11.17
N LYS A 47 -0.42 -3.05 9.90
CA LYS A 47 0.26 -2.41 8.77
C LYS A 47 0.05 -0.90 8.74
N GLU A 48 -1.20 -0.43 8.93
CA GLU A 48 -1.53 0.99 8.96
C GLU A 48 -0.83 1.72 10.11
N ARG A 49 -0.60 1.03 11.23
CA ARG A 49 0.20 1.51 12.36
C ARG A 49 1.70 1.49 12.07
N HIS A 50 2.21 0.45 11.42
CA HIS A 50 3.63 0.26 11.16
C HIS A 50 4.20 1.28 10.15
N ILE A 51 3.47 1.58 9.09
CA ILE A 51 3.90 2.50 8.03
C ILE A 51 4.20 3.91 8.56
N PRO A 52 3.30 4.61 9.29
CA PRO A 52 3.57 5.95 9.81
C PRO A 52 4.71 6.02 10.82
N THR A 53 4.98 4.93 11.54
CA THR A 53 6.12 4.90 12.47
C THR A 53 7.45 4.99 11.72
N LYS A 54 7.59 4.28 10.61
CA LYS A 54 8.76 4.38 9.74
C LYS A 54 8.88 5.73 9.04
N LEU A 55 7.76 6.38 8.79
CA LEU A 55 7.73 7.73 8.23
C LEU A 55 7.94 8.82 9.27
N GLU A 56 8.01 8.47 10.57
CA GLU A 56 8.05 9.45 11.66
C GLU A 56 7.00 10.56 11.50
N ILE A 57 5.76 10.16 11.28
CA ILE A 57 4.67 11.12 11.09
C ILE A 57 4.35 11.80 12.42
N ALA A 58 4.36 13.12 12.40
CA ALA A 58 3.92 13.97 13.50
C ALA A 58 2.64 14.76 13.13
N PRO A 59 1.86 15.20 14.13
CA PRO A 59 0.70 16.07 13.88
C PRO A 59 1.08 17.30 13.05
N GLY A 60 0.26 17.61 12.04
CA GLY A 60 0.46 18.73 11.13
C GLY A 60 1.39 18.43 9.95
N HIS A 61 2.05 17.28 9.89
CA HIS A 61 2.81 16.91 8.69
C HIS A 61 1.92 16.80 7.46
N ARG A 62 2.40 17.34 6.34
CA ARG A 62 1.79 17.16 5.01
C ARG A 62 2.27 15.85 4.43
N VAL A 63 1.35 14.95 4.15
CA VAL A 63 1.65 13.62 3.63
C VAL A 63 1.07 13.45 2.24
N LEU A 64 1.88 12.95 1.30
CA LEU A 64 1.44 12.52 -0.02
C LEU A 64 1.33 10.99 -0.03
N ASP A 65 0.13 10.47 -0.33
CA ASP A 65 -0.11 9.03 -0.53
C ASP A 65 -0.28 8.74 -2.02
N ILE A 66 0.75 8.12 -2.63
CA ILE A 66 0.79 7.81 -4.06
C ILE A 66 0.16 6.45 -4.31
N GLY A 67 -1.05 6.44 -4.86
CA GLY A 67 -1.83 5.22 -5.04
C GLY A 67 -2.65 4.87 -3.81
N SER A 68 -3.43 5.83 -3.30
CA SER A 68 -4.16 5.74 -2.02
C SER A 68 -5.27 4.67 -1.99
N GLY A 69 -5.55 3.98 -3.10
CA GLY A 69 -6.54 2.92 -3.16
C GLY A 69 -7.93 3.38 -2.68
N PHE A 70 -8.55 2.60 -1.79
CA PHE A 70 -9.86 2.91 -1.19
C PHE A 70 -9.77 3.89 -0.01
N GLY A 71 -8.60 4.47 0.26
CA GLY A 71 -8.39 5.56 1.19
C GLY A 71 -8.12 5.17 2.64
N GLY A 72 -8.05 3.88 2.97
CA GLY A 72 -7.87 3.43 4.35
C GLY A 72 -6.63 4.01 5.02
N LEU A 73 -5.45 3.71 4.47
CA LEU A 73 -4.20 4.23 5.04
C LEU A 73 -4.20 5.76 5.17
N ALA A 74 -4.63 6.48 4.12
CA ALA A 74 -4.65 7.95 4.14
C ALA A 74 -5.55 8.49 5.27
N ASN A 75 -6.73 7.88 5.46
CA ASN A 75 -7.63 8.23 6.54
C ASN A 75 -7.07 7.86 7.93
N TYR A 76 -6.39 6.70 8.05
CA TYR A 76 -5.68 6.33 9.27
C TYR A 76 -4.63 7.37 9.65
N LEU A 77 -3.81 7.82 8.69
CA LEU A 77 -2.78 8.84 8.91
C LEU A 77 -3.39 10.18 9.35
N ALA A 78 -4.49 10.59 8.75
CA ALA A 78 -5.18 11.81 9.14
C ALA A 78 -5.77 11.70 10.55
N ARG A 79 -6.49 10.62 10.84
CA ARG A 79 -7.20 10.41 12.09
C ARG A 79 -6.28 10.18 13.28
N TYR A 80 -5.36 9.22 13.17
CA TYR A 80 -4.54 8.76 14.30
C TYR A 80 -3.19 9.45 14.41
N CYS A 81 -2.63 9.93 13.30
CA CYS A 81 -1.37 10.65 13.30
C CYS A 81 -1.54 12.18 13.27
N GLY A 82 -2.75 12.70 13.02
CA GLY A 82 -3.00 14.13 12.90
C GLY A 82 -2.33 14.78 11.69
N ALA A 83 -2.12 14.01 10.62
CA ALA A 83 -1.47 14.48 9.40
C ALA A 83 -2.49 15.13 8.44
N SER A 84 -2.03 16.08 7.64
CA SER A 84 -2.75 16.59 6.47
C SER A 84 -2.39 15.74 5.26
N VAL A 85 -3.28 14.85 4.82
CA VAL A 85 -2.98 13.84 3.82
C VAL A 85 -3.63 14.17 2.48
N THR A 86 -2.83 14.11 1.40
CA THR A 86 -3.31 14.15 0.03
C THR A 86 -3.13 12.77 -0.59
N GLY A 87 -4.23 12.08 -0.87
CA GLY A 87 -4.26 10.77 -1.50
C GLY A 87 -4.50 10.86 -3.01
N LEU A 88 -3.67 10.18 -3.79
CA LEU A 88 -3.76 10.16 -5.25
C LEU A 88 -4.20 8.78 -5.74
N THR A 89 -5.15 8.75 -6.67
CA THR A 89 -5.52 7.54 -7.40
C THR A 89 -5.80 7.85 -8.88
N LEU A 90 -5.70 6.83 -9.73
CA LEU A 90 -6.11 6.88 -11.15
C LEU A 90 -7.39 6.09 -11.43
N SER A 91 -8.01 5.48 -10.40
CA SER A 91 -9.28 4.76 -10.51
C SER A 91 -10.44 5.62 -10.01
N GLN A 92 -11.44 5.83 -10.87
CA GLN A 92 -12.64 6.57 -10.53
C GLN A 92 -13.42 5.88 -9.40
N ALA A 93 -13.53 4.54 -9.44
CA ALA A 93 -14.22 3.77 -8.43
C ALA A 93 -13.55 3.89 -7.04
N GLN A 94 -12.22 3.85 -6.99
CA GLN A 94 -11.47 4.07 -5.76
C GLN A 94 -11.68 5.49 -5.21
N LEU A 95 -11.62 6.50 -6.09
CA LEU A 95 -11.83 7.90 -5.70
C LEU A 95 -13.20 8.15 -5.06
N GLU A 96 -14.25 7.60 -5.67
CA GLU A 96 -15.62 7.75 -5.16
C GLU A 96 -15.78 7.11 -3.79
N ILE A 97 -15.22 5.90 -3.60
CA ILE A 97 -15.27 5.20 -2.32
C ILE A 97 -14.43 5.93 -1.27
N SER A 98 -13.20 6.34 -1.59
CA SER A 98 -12.32 7.03 -0.65
C SER A 98 -12.91 8.37 -0.19
N ARG A 99 -13.51 9.15 -1.10
CA ARG A 99 -14.18 10.42 -0.76
C ARG A 99 -15.42 10.22 0.11
N ARG A 100 -16.22 9.20 -0.16
CA ARG A 100 -17.38 8.87 0.69
C ARG A 100 -16.93 8.52 2.11
N ARG A 101 -15.92 7.64 2.25
CA ARG A 101 -15.37 7.28 3.56
C ARG A 101 -14.76 8.48 4.29
N ALA A 102 -14.08 9.37 3.56
CA ALA A 102 -13.57 10.61 4.11
C ALA A 102 -14.69 11.52 4.64
N ALA A 103 -15.80 11.63 3.91
CA ALA A 103 -16.94 12.43 4.35
C ALA A 103 -17.56 11.91 5.66
N GLU A 104 -17.53 10.59 5.89
CA GLU A 104 -17.99 9.96 7.14
C GLU A 104 -17.08 10.29 8.34
N LEU A 105 -15.77 10.53 8.10
CA LEU A 105 -14.79 10.92 9.12
C LEU A 105 -14.75 12.42 9.42
N GLY A 106 -15.40 13.23 8.59
CA GLY A 106 -15.48 14.68 8.80
C GLY A 106 -14.13 15.42 8.63
N PRO A 107 -13.83 16.41 9.48
CA PRO A 107 -12.68 17.31 9.28
C PRO A 107 -11.30 16.66 9.49
N LEU A 108 -11.26 15.45 10.02
CA LEU A 108 -10.04 14.66 10.20
C LEU A 108 -9.74 13.75 9.00
N ALA A 109 -10.42 13.96 7.87
CA ALA A 109 -10.26 13.11 6.70
C ALA A 109 -9.13 13.57 5.79
N ALA A 110 -8.62 12.61 4.99
CA ALA A 110 -7.68 12.88 3.90
C ALA A 110 -8.40 13.54 2.71
N ASP A 111 -7.68 14.35 1.93
CA ASP A 111 -8.12 14.88 0.62
C ASP A 111 -7.75 13.90 -0.49
N PHE A 112 -8.71 13.45 -1.28
CA PHE A 112 -8.50 12.49 -2.36
C PHE A 112 -8.66 13.12 -3.74
N GLN A 113 -7.66 12.89 -4.61
CA GLN A 113 -7.58 13.51 -5.93
C GLN A 113 -7.37 12.48 -7.04
N MET A 114 -8.10 12.68 -8.16
CA MET A 114 -7.83 11.98 -9.43
C MET A 114 -6.63 12.63 -10.11
N ARG A 115 -5.43 12.20 -9.78
CA ARG A 115 -4.21 12.80 -10.29
C ARG A 115 -3.09 11.78 -10.46
N ASP A 116 -2.32 11.94 -11.53
CA ASP A 116 -1.07 11.21 -11.71
C ASP A 116 0.01 11.82 -10.77
N TYR A 117 0.74 10.97 -10.03
CA TYR A 117 1.80 11.43 -9.13
C TYR A 117 2.87 12.28 -9.83
N ARG A 118 3.06 12.09 -11.14
CA ARG A 118 3.98 12.88 -11.97
C ARG A 118 3.57 14.32 -12.11
N GLU A 119 2.30 14.62 -11.92
CA GLU A 119 1.70 15.96 -12.02
C GLU A 119 1.54 16.62 -10.63
N THR A 120 2.06 16.00 -9.57
CA THR A 120 1.96 16.54 -8.21
C THR A 120 2.78 17.80 -8.06
N GLU A 121 2.20 18.84 -7.49
CA GLU A 121 2.86 20.10 -7.18
C GLU A 121 3.04 20.26 -5.67
N GLY A 122 3.99 21.12 -5.29
CA GLY A 122 4.30 21.40 -3.89
C GLY A 122 5.28 20.42 -3.28
N ARG A 123 5.49 20.57 -1.97
CA ARG A 123 6.37 19.72 -1.17
C ARG A 123 5.63 19.18 0.03
N PHE A 124 6.03 17.99 0.44
CA PHE A 124 5.46 17.22 1.53
C PHE A 124 6.54 16.87 2.54
N ASP A 125 6.14 16.80 3.79
CA ASP A 125 7.03 16.36 4.86
C ASP A 125 7.26 14.84 4.76
N ARG A 126 6.24 14.11 4.27
CA ARG A 126 6.28 12.64 4.09
C ARG A 126 5.64 12.23 2.77
N VAL A 127 6.18 11.17 2.17
CA VAL A 127 5.61 10.53 0.97
C VAL A 127 5.46 9.03 1.26
N VAL A 128 4.29 8.48 0.99
CA VAL A 128 4.04 7.04 1.09
C VAL A 128 3.53 6.50 -0.24
N SER A 129 3.92 5.28 -0.58
CA SER A 129 3.43 4.56 -1.75
C SER A 129 3.35 3.08 -1.43
N VAL A 130 2.15 2.51 -1.47
CA VAL A 130 1.89 1.11 -1.10
C VAL A 130 1.25 0.37 -2.25
N GLY A 131 1.95 -0.67 -2.78
CA GLY A 131 1.41 -1.53 -3.86
C GLY A 131 1.18 -0.82 -5.18
N MET A 132 1.87 0.29 -5.44
CA MET A 132 1.75 1.07 -6.67
C MET A 132 2.99 0.94 -7.57
N PHE A 133 4.16 0.72 -6.99
CA PHE A 133 5.43 0.70 -7.70
C PHE A 133 5.48 -0.40 -8.77
N GLU A 134 4.78 -1.49 -8.57
CA GLU A 134 4.62 -2.61 -9.50
C GLU A 134 4.01 -2.19 -10.85
N HIS A 135 3.31 -1.05 -10.88
CA HIS A 135 2.68 -0.47 -12.07
C HIS A 135 3.51 0.62 -12.75
N VAL A 136 4.65 0.99 -12.17
CA VAL A 136 5.53 2.05 -12.71
C VAL A 136 6.23 1.58 -13.99
N GLY A 137 6.69 0.33 -14.00
CA GLY A 137 7.46 -0.27 -15.09
C GLY A 137 8.93 0.15 -15.08
N LEU A 138 9.82 -0.81 -15.36
CA LEU A 138 11.27 -0.70 -15.22
C LEU A 138 11.87 0.57 -15.86
N ALA A 139 11.42 0.93 -17.05
CA ALA A 139 11.91 2.11 -17.77
C ALA A 139 11.60 3.46 -17.09
N ASN A 140 10.76 3.46 -16.06
CA ASN A 140 10.32 4.69 -15.37
C ASN A 140 10.82 4.79 -13.94
N TYR A 141 11.64 3.86 -13.45
CA TYR A 141 12.11 3.85 -12.06
C TYR A 141 12.86 5.14 -11.69
N ASP A 142 13.75 5.62 -12.56
CA ASP A 142 14.47 6.89 -12.37
C ASP A 142 13.51 8.08 -12.24
N ALA A 143 12.50 8.14 -13.10
CA ALA A 143 11.50 9.20 -13.06
C ALA A 143 10.66 9.14 -11.78
N TYR A 144 10.32 7.93 -11.31
CA TYR A 144 9.55 7.72 -10.09
C TYR A 144 10.31 8.18 -8.85
N PHE A 145 11.54 7.70 -8.63
CA PHE A 145 12.31 8.08 -7.44
C PHE A 145 12.74 9.55 -7.48
N ARG A 146 13.06 10.08 -8.68
CA ARG A 146 13.30 11.52 -8.84
C ARG A 146 12.06 12.34 -8.47
N ARG A 147 10.86 11.89 -8.82
CA ARG A 147 9.63 12.58 -8.45
C ARG A 147 9.39 12.54 -6.94
N ILE A 148 9.62 11.42 -6.28
CA ILE A 148 9.57 11.34 -4.82
C ILE A 148 10.55 12.35 -4.20
N ALA A 149 11.80 12.36 -4.64
CA ALA A 149 12.81 13.30 -4.15
C ALA A 149 12.40 14.78 -4.33
N GLN A 150 11.78 15.13 -5.45
CA GLN A 150 11.27 16.47 -5.74
C GLN A 150 10.06 16.84 -4.88
N SER A 151 9.21 15.86 -4.54
CA SER A 151 8.03 16.06 -3.72
C SER A 151 8.33 16.16 -2.23
N LEU A 152 9.51 15.71 -1.77
CA LEU A 152 9.92 15.80 -0.36
C LEU A 152 10.53 17.17 -0.01
N ASP A 153 10.19 17.67 1.16
CA ASP A 153 10.94 18.75 1.82
C ASP A 153 12.35 18.30 2.20
N LYS A 154 13.20 19.26 2.63
CA LYS A 154 14.63 18.99 2.94
C LYS A 154 14.85 17.90 3.99
N ASP A 155 13.96 17.81 4.99
CA ASP A 155 13.98 16.82 6.07
C ASP A 155 12.94 15.70 5.86
N GLY A 156 12.50 15.56 4.59
CA GLY A 156 11.42 14.66 4.21
C GLY A 156 11.85 13.19 4.18
N ILE A 157 10.91 12.33 4.56
CA ILE A 157 11.05 10.86 4.54
C ILE A 157 9.99 10.27 3.61
N ALA A 158 10.38 9.29 2.81
CA ALA A 158 9.44 8.50 2.01
C ALA A 158 9.48 7.02 2.42
N LEU A 159 8.35 6.33 2.23
CA LEU A 159 8.26 4.88 2.33
C LEU A 159 7.66 4.31 1.04
N VAL A 160 8.39 3.41 0.41
CA VAL A 160 7.91 2.64 -0.73
C VAL A 160 7.72 1.19 -0.29
N HIS A 161 6.47 0.75 -0.26
CA HIS A 161 6.08 -0.63 0.04
C HIS A 161 5.66 -1.29 -1.27
N THR A 162 6.42 -2.26 -1.72
CA THR A 162 6.21 -2.91 -3.02
C THR A 162 6.50 -4.40 -2.97
N ILE A 163 5.74 -5.17 -3.75
CA ILE A 163 6.10 -6.55 -4.03
C ILE A 163 7.38 -6.55 -4.86
N GLY A 164 8.26 -7.49 -4.56
CA GLY A 164 9.50 -7.65 -5.30
C GLY A 164 10.02 -9.08 -5.29
N ARG A 165 11.20 -9.27 -5.85
CA ARG A 165 11.85 -10.57 -6.02
C ARG A 165 13.17 -10.62 -5.26
N ALA A 166 13.32 -11.61 -4.35
CA ALA A 166 14.58 -11.85 -3.66
C ALA A 166 15.62 -12.55 -4.57
N PRO A 167 15.24 -13.49 -5.48
CA PRO A 167 16.20 -14.17 -6.33
C PRO A 167 16.82 -13.33 -7.46
N GLY A 168 16.38 -12.09 -7.65
CA GLY A 168 16.84 -11.21 -8.72
C GLY A 168 15.80 -11.01 -9.83
N PRO A 169 16.17 -10.28 -10.92
CA PRO A 169 15.25 -9.93 -11.99
C PRO A 169 14.68 -11.15 -12.72
N ALA A 170 13.39 -11.12 -13.02
CA ALA A 170 12.73 -12.13 -13.84
C ALA A 170 11.49 -11.58 -14.52
N ALA A 171 11.07 -12.20 -15.62
CA ALA A 171 9.87 -11.83 -16.34
C ALA A 171 8.61 -12.06 -15.51
N THR A 172 7.61 -11.22 -15.70
CA THR A 172 6.28 -11.42 -15.13
C THR A 172 5.63 -12.68 -15.71
N ASN A 173 4.97 -13.46 -14.86
CA ASN A 173 4.20 -14.62 -15.28
C ASN A 173 3.20 -14.24 -16.39
N PRO A 174 3.21 -14.89 -17.58
CA PRO A 174 2.36 -14.49 -18.71
C PRO A 174 0.85 -14.55 -18.41
N TRP A 175 0.42 -15.50 -17.57
CA TRP A 175 -0.98 -15.60 -17.17
C TRP A 175 -1.39 -14.41 -16.29
N VAL A 176 -0.56 -14.05 -15.29
CA VAL A 176 -0.77 -12.88 -14.43
C VAL A 176 -0.79 -11.60 -15.25
N ALA A 177 0.19 -11.43 -16.16
CA ALA A 177 0.28 -10.27 -17.03
C ALA A 177 -0.92 -10.11 -17.97
N ARG A 178 -1.55 -11.24 -18.39
CA ARG A 178 -2.70 -11.22 -19.29
C ARG A 178 -4.04 -11.02 -18.59
N TYR A 179 -4.25 -11.64 -17.43
CA TYR A 179 -5.58 -11.75 -16.82
C TYR A 179 -5.75 -10.96 -15.53
N ILE A 180 -4.67 -10.64 -14.83
CA ILE A 180 -4.74 -10.01 -13.51
C ILE A 180 -4.12 -8.60 -13.53
N PHE A 181 -2.81 -8.49 -13.83
CA PHE A 181 -2.07 -7.23 -13.79
C PHE A 181 -1.39 -6.91 -15.13
N PRO A 182 -2.14 -6.43 -16.15
CA PRO A 182 -1.53 -6.04 -17.43
C PRO A 182 -0.46 -4.94 -17.22
N GLY A 183 0.76 -5.23 -17.68
CA GLY A 183 1.90 -4.32 -17.55
C GLY A 183 2.52 -4.25 -16.15
N GLY A 184 2.07 -5.05 -15.20
CA GLY A 184 2.68 -5.17 -13.88
C GLY A 184 4.04 -5.84 -13.94
N TYR A 185 4.97 -5.39 -13.10
CA TYR A 185 6.32 -5.94 -12.98
C TYR A 185 6.77 -5.97 -11.52
N LEU A 186 7.31 -7.10 -11.07
CA LEU A 186 7.83 -7.27 -9.72
C LEU A 186 9.35 -7.05 -9.74
N PRO A 187 9.86 -5.93 -9.18
CA PRO A 187 11.28 -5.60 -9.23
C PRO A 187 12.13 -6.45 -8.31
N ALA A 188 13.38 -6.63 -8.67
CA ALA A 188 14.44 -6.98 -7.73
C ALA A 188 15.05 -5.71 -7.12
N LEU A 189 15.66 -5.82 -5.94
CA LEU A 189 16.37 -4.69 -5.32
C LEU A 189 17.48 -4.14 -6.23
N SER A 190 18.18 -5.02 -6.94
CA SER A 190 19.23 -4.64 -7.90
C SER A 190 18.73 -3.77 -9.07
N GLU A 191 17.43 -3.76 -9.33
CA GLU A 191 16.81 -2.89 -10.35
C GLU A 191 16.31 -1.57 -9.75
N MET A 192 15.96 -1.56 -8.47
CA MET A 192 15.42 -0.39 -7.78
C MET A 192 16.51 0.54 -7.25
N LEU A 193 17.53 -0.05 -6.60
CA LEU A 193 18.55 0.72 -5.88
C LEU A 193 19.35 1.69 -6.76
N PRO A 194 19.74 1.35 -8.01
CA PRO A 194 20.40 2.32 -8.88
C PRO A 194 19.56 3.57 -9.14
N ALA A 195 18.24 3.42 -9.29
CA ALA A 195 17.33 4.54 -9.49
C ALA A 195 17.14 5.38 -8.20
N VAL A 196 17.15 4.74 -7.03
CA VAL A 196 17.17 5.42 -5.72
C VAL A 196 18.43 6.27 -5.59
N GLU A 197 19.61 5.70 -5.81
CA GLU A 197 20.90 6.38 -5.74
C GLU A 197 20.95 7.60 -6.68
N GLN A 198 20.55 7.42 -7.94
CA GLN A 198 20.51 8.49 -8.95
C GLN A 198 19.53 9.61 -8.62
N SER A 199 18.50 9.35 -7.81
CA SER A 199 17.53 10.36 -7.38
C SER A 199 18.06 11.30 -6.29
N GLY A 200 19.20 10.94 -5.66
CA GLY A 200 19.78 11.63 -4.50
C GLY A 200 19.06 11.31 -3.18
N LEU A 201 18.19 10.30 -3.16
CA LEU A 201 17.61 9.76 -1.93
C LEU A 201 18.57 8.75 -1.28
N ILE A 202 18.58 8.74 0.04
CA ILE A 202 19.37 7.82 0.86
C ILE A 202 18.42 6.72 1.35
N LEU A 203 18.77 5.46 1.12
CA LEU A 203 18.09 4.32 1.75
C LEU A 203 18.51 4.26 3.23
N THR A 204 17.61 4.61 4.13
CA THR A 204 17.86 4.67 5.58
C THR A 204 17.45 3.39 6.31
N ASP A 205 16.48 2.65 5.76
CA ASP A 205 16.06 1.34 6.24
C ASP A 205 15.45 0.50 5.11
N LEU A 206 15.65 -0.80 5.20
CA LEU A 206 15.00 -1.78 4.33
C LEU A 206 14.45 -2.91 5.18
N GLU A 207 13.14 -3.10 5.16
CA GLU A 207 12.49 -4.26 5.74
C GLU A 207 11.94 -5.19 4.67
N VAL A 208 12.14 -6.49 4.85
CA VAL A 208 11.64 -7.51 3.94
C VAL A 208 10.53 -8.30 4.62
N LEU A 209 9.30 -8.07 4.20
CA LEU A 209 8.13 -8.79 4.66
C LEU A 209 7.98 -10.09 3.86
N ARG A 210 8.64 -11.14 4.31
CA ARG A 210 8.81 -12.40 3.58
C ARG A 210 7.48 -13.12 3.32
N LEU A 211 6.87 -13.68 4.37
CA LEU A 211 5.68 -14.52 4.29
C LEU A 211 4.38 -13.78 4.66
N HIS A 212 4.45 -12.51 5.04
CA HIS A 212 3.27 -11.73 5.41
C HIS A 212 2.24 -11.71 4.29
N TYR A 213 2.68 -11.58 3.02
CA TYR A 213 1.73 -11.60 1.92
C TYR A 213 1.18 -13.01 1.63
N ALA A 214 1.94 -14.07 1.88
CA ALA A 214 1.40 -15.42 1.79
C ALA A 214 0.24 -15.62 2.77
N GLU A 215 0.38 -15.18 4.03
CA GLU A 215 -0.70 -15.24 5.02
C GLU A 215 -1.88 -14.32 4.66
N THR A 216 -1.61 -13.12 4.14
CA THR A 216 -2.64 -12.21 3.61
C THR A 216 -3.46 -12.88 2.49
N LEU A 217 -2.78 -13.46 1.49
CA LEU A 217 -3.42 -14.13 0.35
C LEU A 217 -4.19 -15.38 0.77
N LYS A 218 -3.68 -16.12 1.74
CA LYS A 218 -4.38 -17.26 2.36
C LYS A 218 -5.71 -16.79 3.01
N ALA A 219 -5.67 -15.70 3.77
CA ALA A 219 -6.86 -15.14 4.40
C ALA A 219 -7.85 -14.62 3.34
N TRP A 220 -7.38 -13.90 2.32
CA TRP A 220 -8.22 -13.44 1.20
C TRP A 220 -8.87 -14.61 0.47
N ARG A 221 -8.10 -15.66 0.18
CA ARG A 221 -8.65 -16.87 -0.48
C ARG A 221 -9.71 -17.54 0.37
N ALA A 222 -9.50 -17.69 1.67
CA ALA A 222 -10.48 -18.29 2.57
C ALA A 222 -11.78 -17.47 2.60
N ARG A 223 -11.71 -16.15 2.71
CA ARG A 223 -12.89 -15.25 2.68
C ARG A 223 -13.58 -15.28 1.32
N PHE A 224 -12.83 -15.24 0.22
CA PHE A 224 -13.40 -15.33 -1.13
C PHE A 224 -14.16 -16.64 -1.35
N LEU A 225 -13.60 -17.77 -0.92
CA LEU A 225 -14.25 -19.07 -1.03
C LEU A 225 -15.53 -19.15 -0.18
N ALA A 226 -15.56 -18.53 0.99
CA ALA A 226 -16.76 -18.44 1.82
C ALA A 226 -17.90 -17.64 1.16
N HIS A 227 -17.55 -16.66 0.30
CA HIS A 227 -18.49 -15.80 -0.42
C HIS A 227 -18.50 -16.06 -1.94
N ARG A 228 -18.11 -17.28 -2.36
CA ARG A 228 -17.95 -17.61 -3.77
C ARG A 228 -19.22 -17.46 -4.60
N GLU A 229 -20.37 -17.87 -4.05
CA GLU A 229 -21.66 -17.77 -4.74
C GLU A 229 -22.10 -16.30 -4.90
N ASP A 230 -21.75 -15.41 -3.94
CA ASP A 230 -21.98 -13.98 -4.08
C ASP A 230 -21.13 -13.40 -5.23
N ALA A 231 -19.86 -13.79 -5.30
CA ALA A 231 -18.98 -13.40 -6.39
C ALA A 231 -19.48 -13.89 -7.76
N LYS A 232 -20.01 -15.12 -7.83
CA LYS A 232 -20.59 -15.70 -9.02
C LYS A 232 -21.88 -14.98 -9.46
N ALA A 233 -22.67 -14.47 -8.52
CA ALA A 233 -23.85 -13.66 -8.80
C ALA A 233 -23.51 -12.28 -9.37
N ILE A 234 -22.32 -11.72 -9.01
CA ILE A 234 -21.83 -10.44 -9.57
C ILE A 234 -21.24 -10.63 -10.97
N TYR A 235 -20.52 -11.72 -11.20
CA TYR A 235 -19.87 -12.05 -12.45
C TYR A 235 -20.36 -13.40 -13.01
N ASP A 236 -19.49 -14.43 -13.00
CA ASP A 236 -19.78 -15.79 -13.47
C ASP A 236 -18.81 -16.83 -12.87
N GLU A 237 -19.03 -18.10 -13.21
CA GLU A 237 -18.18 -19.22 -12.80
C GLU A 237 -16.74 -19.10 -13.31
N ARG A 238 -16.54 -18.54 -14.50
CA ARG A 238 -15.21 -18.35 -15.09
C ARG A 238 -14.39 -17.34 -14.29
N PHE A 239 -15.03 -16.23 -13.88
CA PHE A 239 -14.41 -15.24 -13.00
C PHE A 239 -14.00 -15.88 -11.67
N CYS A 240 -14.88 -16.63 -11.03
CA CYS A 240 -14.58 -17.27 -9.75
C CYS A 240 -13.36 -18.19 -9.84
N ARG A 241 -13.29 -19.06 -10.85
CA ARG A 241 -12.13 -19.94 -11.06
C ARG A 241 -10.85 -19.17 -11.35
N MET A 242 -10.92 -18.08 -12.11
CA MET A 242 -9.79 -17.21 -12.39
C MET A 242 -9.28 -16.56 -11.11
N TRP A 243 -10.18 -16.06 -10.26
CA TRP A 243 -9.82 -15.38 -9.02
C TRP A 243 -9.24 -16.35 -7.98
N GLU A 244 -9.82 -17.54 -7.86
CA GLU A 244 -9.27 -18.62 -7.02
C GLU A 244 -7.84 -18.99 -7.45
N LEU A 245 -7.61 -19.18 -8.75
CA LEU A 245 -6.29 -19.48 -9.29
C LEU A 245 -5.29 -18.33 -9.02
N TYR A 246 -5.73 -17.08 -9.16
CA TYR A 246 -4.92 -15.92 -8.85
C TYR A 246 -4.49 -15.91 -7.38
N LEU A 247 -5.43 -16.04 -6.44
CA LEU A 247 -5.13 -15.99 -5.02
C LEU A 247 -4.24 -17.17 -4.59
N ALA A 248 -4.57 -18.39 -5.00
CA ALA A 248 -3.79 -19.59 -4.69
C ALA A 248 -2.38 -19.56 -5.31
N GLY A 249 -2.27 -19.19 -6.58
CA GLY A 249 -0.99 -19.09 -7.28
C GLY A 249 -0.09 -18.00 -6.71
N SER A 250 -0.67 -16.86 -6.33
CA SER A 250 0.07 -15.80 -5.67
C SER A 250 0.55 -16.23 -4.27
N GLU A 251 -0.29 -16.90 -3.46
CA GLU A 251 0.14 -17.49 -2.18
C GLU A 251 1.35 -18.43 -2.36
N ALA A 252 1.27 -19.33 -3.35
CA ALA A 252 2.34 -20.27 -3.65
C ALA A 252 3.64 -19.55 -4.08
N ALA A 253 3.55 -18.49 -4.87
CA ALA A 253 4.70 -17.71 -5.31
C ALA A 253 5.43 -17.04 -4.13
N PHE A 254 4.69 -16.48 -3.16
CA PHE A 254 5.29 -15.95 -1.93
C PHE A 254 5.92 -17.03 -1.04
N ARG A 255 5.35 -18.25 -1.01
CA ARG A 255 5.90 -19.33 -0.18
C ARG A 255 7.12 -20.01 -0.80
N TYR A 256 7.17 -20.13 -2.13
CA TYR A 256 8.09 -21.07 -2.77
C TYR A 256 8.95 -20.45 -3.89
N GLU A 257 8.61 -19.27 -4.43
CA GLU A 257 9.31 -18.68 -5.56
C GLU A 257 10.15 -17.44 -5.18
N GLY A 258 10.31 -17.16 -3.90
CA GLY A 258 11.10 -16.04 -3.40
C GLY A 258 10.50 -14.66 -3.73
N ILE A 259 9.19 -14.59 -3.97
CA ILE A 259 8.48 -13.32 -3.99
C ILE A 259 8.36 -12.81 -2.56
N VAL A 260 8.64 -11.54 -2.36
CA VAL A 260 8.63 -10.87 -1.05
C VAL A 260 8.00 -9.50 -1.16
N VAL A 261 7.82 -8.82 -0.04
CA VAL A 261 7.51 -7.38 -0.04
C VAL A 261 8.70 -6.63 0.54
N PHE A 262 9.09 -5.56 -0.13
CA PHE A 262 10.09 -4.61 0.36
C PHE A 262 9.40 -3.36 0.91
N GLN A 263 9.83 -2.90 2.08
CA GLN A 263 9.56 -1.56 2.58
C GLN A 263 10.86 -0.79 2.60
N LEU A 264 11.03 0.12 1.63
CA LEU A 264 12.19 1.01 1.55
C LEU A 264 11.86 2.33 2.24
N GLN A 265 12.56 2.64 3.32
CA GLN A 265 12.55 3.96 3.93
C GLN A 265 13.65 4.80 3.27
N LEU A 266 13.26 5.93 2.72
CA LEU A 266 14.11 6.80 1.92
C LEU A 266 14.10 8.21 2.52
N ALA A 267 15.25 8.87 2.61
CA ALA A 267 15.34 10.21 3.11
C ALA A 267 16.19 11.11 2.21
N ARG A 268 16.01 12.43 2.32
CA ARG A 268 16.86 13.41 1.62
C ARG A 268 18.16 13.71 2.37
N ARG A 269 18.21 13.41 3.66
CA ARG A 269 19.36 13.65 4.54
C ARG A 269 19.62 12.41 5.38
N GLN A 270 20.88 12.18 5.69
CA GLN A 270 21.31 11.03 6.47
C GLN A 270 20.82 11.07 7.93
N ASP A 271 20.62 12.27 8.46
CA ASP A 271 20.16 12.53 9.82
C ASP A 271 18.62 12.79 9.93
N ALA A 272 17.87 12.52 8.87
CA ALA A 272 16.41 12.71 8.85
C ALA A 272 15.66 11.68 9.71
N VAL A 273 16.29 10.55 10.02
CA VAL A 273 15.73 9.48 10.85
C VAL A 273 16.59 9.23 12.08
N PRO A 274 16.03 8.76 13.21
CA PRO A 274 16.79 8.44 14.41
C PRO A 274 17.87 7.38 14.16
N LEU A 275 18.96 7.45 14.92
CA LEU A 275 20.11 6.56 14.79
C LEU A 275 19.74 5.07 15.01
N THR A 276 18.79 4.80 15.90
CA THR A 276 18.39 3.42 16.23
C THR A 276 16.95 3.17 15.85
N ARG A 277 16.61 1.93 15.50
CA ARG A 277 15.23 1.52 15.12
C ARG A 277 14.23 1.51 16.30
N ALA A 278 14.65 1.80 17.53
CA ALA A 278 13.78 1.79 18.71
C ALA A 278 12.59 2.76 18.58
N TYR A 279 12.74 3.83 17.79
CA TYR A 279 11.65 4.79 17.53
C TYR A 279 10.40 4.12 16.93
N VAL A 280 10.55 3.09 16.10
CA VAL A 280 9.44 2.37 15.48
C VAL A 280 8.55 1.76 16.56
N ALA A 281 9.12 0.95 17.46
CA ALA A 281 8.36 0.29 18.52
C ALA A 281 7.71 1.29 19.50
N HIS A 282 8.40 2.40 19.82
CA HIS A 282 7.85 3.46 20.67
C HIS A 282 6.65 4.14 20.01
N ALA A 283 6.76 4.47 18.73
CA ALA A 283 5.68 5.11 18.00
C ALA A 283 4.47 4.17 17.78
N GLU A 284 4.70 2.89 17.51
CA GLU A 284 3.63 1.88 17.44
C GLU A 284 2.87 1.78 18.77
N ALA A 285 3.56 1.72 19.90
CA ALA A 285 2.93 1.69 21.21
C ALA A 285 2.09 2.95 21.49
N ALA A 286 2.54 4.12 21.02
CA ALA A 286 1.79 5.36 21.14
C ALA A 286 0.52 5.36 20.26
N LEU A 287 0.61 4.85 19.03
CA LEU A 287 -0.54 4.75 18.12
C LEU A 287 -1.58 3.74 18.63
N ARG A 288 -1.16 2.57 19.16
CA ARG A 288 -2.09 1.62 19.81
C ARG A 288 -2.93 2.28 20.91
N ARG A 289 -2.32 3.14 21.73
CA ARG A 289 -3.06 3.87 22.78
C ARG A 289 -4.09 4.83 22.18
N ARG A 290 -3.77 5.50 21.06
CA ARG A 290 -4.72 6.41 20.38
C ARG A 290 -5.88 5.64 19.74
N GLU A 291 -5.59 4.50 19.11
CA GLU A 291 -6.61 3.60 18.54
C GLU A 291 -7.59 3.13 19.63
N ALA A 292 -7.08 2.64 20.77
CA ALA A 292 -7.89 2.18 21.89
C ALA A 292 -8.77 3.32 22.48
N ALA A 293 -8.23 4.51 22.62
CA ALA A 293 -8.98 5.67 23.12
C ALA A 293 -10.12 6.08 22.18
N SER A 294 -9.89 6.02 20.85
CA SER A 294 -10.93 6.34 19.86
C SER A 294 -12.08 5.34 19.89
N THR A 295 -11.77 4.03 19.99
CA THR A 295 -12.78 2.97 20.07
C THR A 295 -13.68 3.12 21.31
N LEU A 296 -13.11 3.53 22.45
CA LEU A 296 -13.88 3.78 23.69
C LEU A 296 -14.79 5.00 23.57
N SER A 297 -14.38 6.05 22.86
CA SER A 297 -15.20 7.25 22.63
C SER A 297 -16.41 6.93 21.74
N GLU A 298 -16.23 6.11 20.70
CA GLU A 298 -17.31 5.73 19.77
C GLU A 298 -18.31 4.73 20.38
N ALA A 299 -17.88 3.93 21.35
CA ALA A 299 -18.76 3.00 22.07
C ALA A 299 -19.58 3.67 23.20
N GLY A 300 -19.27 4.92 23.56
CA GLY A 300 -19.93 5.69 24.61
C GLY A 300 -20.94 6.73 24.11
N GLU A 301 -21.06 6.89 22.79
CA GLU A 301 -22.10 7.70 22.12
C GLU A 301 -23.25 6.80 21.61
#